data_c47300c632e31357f51bfb63c6f03df8
#
_entry.id   c47300c632e31357f51bfb63c6f03df8
#
_cell.length_a   1.000
_cell.length_b   1.000
_cell.length_c   1.000
_cell.angle_alpha   90.00
_cell.angle_beta   90.00
_cell.angle_gamma   90.00
#
_symmetry.space_group_name_H-M   'P 1'
#
loop_
_entity.id
_entity.type
_entity.pdbx_description
1 polymer ?
#
loop_
_entity_poly.entity_id
_entity_poly.type
_entity_poly.pdbx_seq_one_letter_code
_entity_poly.pdbx_strand_id
1 'polypeptide(L)'
;MTKSTFFVEEDKILSALFDEGLENLHLYKPGSTPIYSERLLSLLPDDCYNKITVHDHYYLKSEYGLRGIHIDQPEDEVPDNYKGKISRTCLSLDNLREMKKKCDYVFLKNIFDCIEFKEEKANFTIEELKTAAKAGLIDKKVYALGGIDMDNIRIAKDLGFGGVVICGGLWNKFDIHNEMNYSEIISHFEKLRKAID
;
A
#
# COMPACT_ATOMS: atom_id res chain seq x y z
N MET A 1 -3.57 -0.77 -0.52
CA MET A 1 -3.02 -1.52 -1.69
C MET A 1 -4.13 -2.35 -2.30
N THR A 2 -4.19 -2.48 -3.63
CA THR A 2 -5.20 -3.33 -4.29
C THR A 2 -5.02 -4.79 -3.90
N LYS A 3 -6.05 -5.60 -4.16
CA LYS A 3 -5.88 -7.06 -4.20
C LYS A 3 -4.90 -7.43 -5.31
N SER A 4 -4.15 -8.51 -5.15
CA SER A 4 -3.16 -8.95 -6.17
C SER A 4 -3.80 -9.42 -7.48
N THR A 5 -5.08 -9.82 -7.45
CA THR A 5 -5.86 -10.24 -8.62
C THR A 5 -6.92 -9.20 -8.96
N PHE A 6 -7.26 -9.09 -10.26
CA PHE A 6 -8.40 -8.30 -10.70
C PHE A 6 -9.72 -9.03 -10.39
N PHE A 7 -10.77 -8.26 -10.15
CA PHE A 7 -12.12 -8.78 -9.95
C PHE A 7 -13.18 -7.83 -10.52
N VAL A 8 -14.40 -8.35 -10.71
CA VAL A 8 -15.50 -7.57 -11.27
C VAL A 8 -15.86 -6.40 -10.35
N GLU A 9 -16.10 -5.23 -10.95
CA GLU A 9 -16.48 -3.99 -10.22
C GLU A 9 -15.40 -3.45 -9.25
N GLU A 10 -14.15 -3.87 -9.41
CA GLU A 10 -13.03 -3.30 -8.63
C GLU A 10 -12.94 -1.78 -8.76
N ASP A 11 -13.17 -1.25 -9.96
CA ASP A 11 -13.23 0.19 -10.25
C ASP A 11 -14.24 0.93 -9.41
N LYS A 12 -15.44 0.37 -9.22
CA LYS A 12 -16.50 0.98 -8.42
C LYS A 12 -16.12 1.03 -6.93
N ILE A 13 -15.55 -0.05 -6.41
CA ILE A 13 -15.07 -0.07 -5.02
C ILE A 13 -13.93 0.92 -4.82
N LEU A 14 -12.96 0.94 -5.72
CA LEU A 14 -11.84 1.88 -5.63
C LEU A 14 -12.32 3.33 -5.70
N SER A 15 -13.25 3.66 -6.58
CA SER A 15 -13.87 4.99 -6.65
C SER A 15 -14.52 5.37 -5.32
N ALA A 16 -15.33 4.48 -4.74
CA ALA A 16 -15.96 4.71 -3.45
C ALA A 16 -14.94 4.88 -2.31
N LEU A 17 -13.82 4.13 -2.33
CA LEU A 17 -12.73 4.33 -1.35
C LEU A 17 -12.07 5.71 -1.50
N PHE A 18 -11.91 6.21 -2.72
CA PHE A 18 -11.40 7.58 -2.95
C PHE A 18 -12.36 8.65 -2.45
N ASP A 19 -13.67 8.46 -2.65
CA ASP A 19 -14.70 9.35 -2.12
C ASP A 19 -14.69 9.38 -0.59
N GLU A 20 -14.41 8.25 0.05
CA GLU A 20 -14.21 8.13 1.50
C GLU A 20 -12.84 8.58 1.99
N GLY A 21 -12.03 9.21 1.14
CA GLY A 21 -10.78 9.84 1.53
C GLY A 21 -9.54 8.95 1.47
N LEU A 22 -9.51 7.94 0.60
CA LEU A 22 -8.27 7.24 0.29
C LEU A 22 -7.28 8.20 -0.39
N GLU A 23 -6.14 8.45 0.25
CA GLU A 23 -5.15 9.43 -0.22
C GLU A 23 -4.08 8.85 -1.14
N ASN A 24 -3.80 7.55 -1.04
CA ASN A 24 -2.81 6.88 -1.86
C ASN A 24 -3.18 5.42 -2.08
N LEU A 25 -3.49 5.09 -3.32
CA LEU A 25 -3.74 3.72 -3.76
C LEU A 25 -2.46 3.17 -4.38
N HIS A 26 -1.99 2.05 -3.87
CA HIS A 26 -0.95 1.25 -4.51
C HIS A 26 -1.60 0.22 -5.41
N LEU A 27 -1.47 0.41 -6.72
CA LEU A 27 -1.93 -0.53 -7.75
C LEU A 27 -0.90 -1.65 -7.88
N TYR A 28 -1.17 -2.77 -7.23
CA TYR A 28 -0.31 -3.94 -7.15
C TYR A 28 -1.00 -5.14 -7.81
N LYS A 29 -0.52 -5.54 -8.99
CA LYS A 29 -1.09 -6.62 -9.82
C LYS A 29 0.04 -7.50 -10.37
N PRO A 30 0.77 -8.20 -9.49
CA PRO A 30 2.00 -8.90 -9.87
C PRO A 30 1.75 -9.92 -10.98
N GLY A 31 2.63 -9.92 -11.99
CA GLY A 31 2.58 -10.87 -13.10
C GLY A 31 1.42 -10.66 -14.09
N SER A 32 0.62 -9.62 -13.93
CA SER A 32 -0.45 -9.31 -14.88
C SER A 32 0.09 -8.64 -16.14
N THR A 33 -0.64 -8.78 -17.25
CA THR A 33 -0.35 -7.99 -18.45
C THR A 33 -0.84 -6.56 -18.30
N PRO A 34 -0.18 -5.56 -18.92
CA PRO A 34 -0.50 -4.15 -18.73
C PRO A 34 -1.93 -3.79 -19.11
N ILE A 35 -2.53 -4.47 -20.08
CA ILE A 35 -3.89 -4.16 -20.57
C ILE A 35 -4.96 -4.21 -19.48
N TYR A 36 -4.78 -5.04 -18.46
CA TYR A 36 -5.74 -5.09 -17.36
C TYR A 36 -5.60 -3.87 -16.42
N SER A 37 -4.37 -3.42 -16.16
CA SER A 37 -4.13 -2.20 -15.39
C SER A 37 -4.60 -0.95 -16.15
N GLU A 38 -4.34 -0.89 -17.46
CA GLU A 38 -4.85 0.19 -18.33
C GLU A 38 -6.38 0.24 -18.32
N ARG A 39 -7.03 -0.91 -18.46
CA ARG A 39 -8.49 -0.99 -18.38
C ARG A 39 -9.03 -0.53 -17.04
N LEU A 40 -8.43 -0.98 -15.94
CA LEU A 40 -8.85 -0.55 -14.60
C LEU A 40 -8.69 0.96 -14.45
N LEU A 41 -7.55 1.53 -14.83
CA LEU A 41 -7.31 2.97 -14.79
C LEU A 41 -8.33 3.74 -15.65
N SER A 42 -8.64 3.27 -16.86
CA SER A 42 -9.62 3.94 -17.73
C SER A 42 -11.06 3.94 -17.20
N LEU A 43 -11.38 3.10 -16.22
CA LEU A 43 -12.68 3.07 -15.55
C LEU A 43 -12.73 3.94 -14.29
N LEU A 44 -11.57 4.38 -13.77
CA LEU A 44 -11.50 5.25 -12.61
C LEU A 44 -11.65 6.73 -13.02
N PRO A 45 -12.23 7.58 -12.16
CA PRO A 45 -12.25 9.03 -12.38
C PRO A 45 -10.85 9.64 -12.50
N ASP A 46 -10.64 10.57 -13.42
CA ASP A 46 -9.33 11.18 -13.70
C ASP A 46 -8.74 11.92 -12.48
N ASP A 47 -9.59 12.46 -11.62
CA ASP A 47 -9.19 13.17 -10.39
C ASP A 47 -8.57 12.24 -9.32
N CYS A 48 -8.72 10.91 -9.49
CA CYS A 48 -8.09 9.91 -8.65
C CYS A 48 -6.63 9.60 -9.06
N TYR A 49 -6.22 9.91 -10.30
CA TYR A 49 -4.94 9.47 -10.85
C TYR A 49 -3.73 9.97 -10.05
N ASN A 50 -3.77 11.21 -9.57
CA ASN A 50 -2.72 11.78 -8.74
C ASN A 50 -2.60 11.17 -7.34
N LYS A 51 -3.50 10.22 -7.00
CA LYS A 51 -3.50 9.43 -5.76
C LYS A 51 -3.10 7.97 -6.00
N ILE A 52 -2.71 7.60 -7.22
CA ILE A 52 -2.37 6.20 -7.58
C ILE A 52 -0.86 6.04 -7.78
N THR A 53 -0.27 5.06 -7.12
CA THR A 53 1.12 4.62 -7.28
C THR A 53 1.13 3.22 -7.88
N VAL A 54 1.89 2.99 -8.95
CA VAL A 54 1.97 1.69 -9.63
C VAL A 54 3.21 0.91 -9.20
N HIS A 55 3.06 -0.41 -9.08
CA HIS A 55 4.13 -1.36 -8.78
C HIS A 55 4.73 -2.00 -10.03
N ASP A 56 3.92 -2.13 -11.07
CA ASP A 56 4.30 -2.72 -12.35
C ASP A 56 4.03 -1.73 -13.49
N HIS A 57 4.61 -1.98 -14.67
CA HIS A 57 4.30 -1.19 -15.86
C HIS A 57 4.48 0.32 -15.65
N TYR A 58 5.66 0.75 -15.20
CA TYR A 58 5.96 2.12 -14.75
C TYR A 58 5.63 3.22 -15.78
N TYR A 59 5.55 2.89 -17.09
CA TYR A 59 5.12 3.83 -18.12
C TYR A 59 3.70 4.38 -17.89
N LEU A 60 2.81 3.60 -17.23
CA LEU A 60 1.46 4.02 -16.89
C LEU A 60 1.44 5.31 -16.05
N LYS A 61 2.47 5.51 -15.22
CA LYS A 61 2.62 6.75 -14.47
C LYS A 61 2.63 7.98 -15.38
N SER A 62 3.34 7.92 -16.49
CA SER A 62 3.44 9.04 -17.42
C SER A 62 2.21 9.15 -18.31
N GLU A 63 1.62 8.04 -18.74
CA GLU A 63 0.44 8.02 -19.59
C GLU A 63 -0.80 8.56 -18.91
N TYR A 64 -1.03 8.18 -17.66
CA TYR A 64 -2.23 8.57 -16.90
C TYR A 64 -1.98 9.71 -15.91
N GLY A 65 -0.77 10.25 -15.82
CA GLY A 65 -0.45 11.30 -14.83
C GLY A 65 -0.54 10.81 -13.38
N LEU A 66 -0.17 9.56 -13.13
CA LEU A 66 -0.28 8.96 -11.80
C LEU A 66 0.70 9.59 -10.80
N ARG A 67 0.47 9.35 -9.50
CA ARG A 67 1.27 9.88 -8.39
C ARG A 67 2.74 9.51 -8.49
N GLY A 68 3.04 8.23 -8.73
CA GLY A 68 4.40 7.73 -8.71
C GLY A 68 4.53 6.25 -9.00
N ILE A 69 5.72 5.73 -8.72
CA ILE A 69 6.05 4.31 -8.83
C ILE A 69 6.49 3.75 -7.49
N HIS A 70 6.29 2.44 -7.31
CA HIS A 70 6.81 1.70 -6.18
C HIS A 70 7.78 0.61 -6.65
N ILE A 71 8.91 0.52 -6.01
CA ILE A 71 9.95 -0.47 -6.30
C ILE A 71 9.86 -1.55 -5.24
N ASP A 72 9.43 -2.75 -5.62
CA ASP A 72 9.18 -3.85 -4.69
C ASP A 72 10.44 -4.56 -4.25
N GLN A 73 11.40 -4.78 -5.16
CA GLN A 73 12.62 -5.51 -4.87
C GLN A 73 13.79 -4.57 -4.62
N PRO A 74 14.69 -4.91 -3.68
CA PRO A 74 15.85 -4.07 -3.38
C PRO A 74 16.80 -3.86 -4.56
N GLU A 75 16.91 -4.86 -5.44
CA GLU A 75 17.76 -4.87 -6.63
C GLU A 75 17.19 -4.11 -7.82
N ASP A 76 15.89 -3.86 -7.83
CA ASP A 76 15.25 -3.14 -8.94
C ASP A 76 15.67 -1.68 -8.97
N GLU A 77 15.94 -1.19 -10.17
CA GLU A 77 16.35 0.19 -10.38
C GLU A 77 15.17 1.07 -10.80
N VAL A 78 15.29 2.34 -10.47
CA VAL A 78 14.36 3.35 -10.97
C VAL A 78 14.62 3.56 -12.46
N PRO A 79 13.60 3.62 -13.32
CA PRO A 79 13.79 3.88 -14.75
C PRO A 79 14.59 5.15 -15.02
N ASP A 80 15.45 5.12 -16.04
CA ASP A 80 16.25 6.26 -16.45
C ASP A 80 15.39 7.50 -16.70
N ASN A 81 15.88 8.65 -16.25
CA ASN A 81 15.19 9.94 -16.38
C ASN A 81 13.79 10.01 -15.76
N TYR A 82 13.46 9.10 -14.84
CA TYR A 82 12.17 9.10 -14.16
C TYR A 82 11.94 10.42 -13.40
N LYS A 83 10.73 10.96 -13.56
CA LYS A 83 10.27 12.16 -12.85
C LYS A 83 8.95 11.85 -12.13
N GLY A 84 8.95 11.92 -10.82
CA GLY A 84 7.77 11.66 -10.01
C GLY A 84 8.13 11.12 -8.64
N LYS A 85 7.13 10.77 -7.85
CA LYS A 85 7.34 10.19 -6.54
C LYS A 85 7.81 8.75 -6.66
N ILE A 86 8.75 8.39 -5.79
CA ILE A 86 9.31 7.04 -5.70
C ILE A 86 9.08 6.54 -4.29
N SER A 87 8.61 5.31 -4.18
CA SER A 87 8.58 4.56 -2.93
C SER A 87 9.23 3.20 -3.12
N ARG A 88 9.69 2.60 -2.03
CA ARG A 88 10.33 1.27 -2.04
C ARG A 88 9.87 0.41 -0.88
N THR A 89 9.89 -0.90 -1.08
CA THR A 89 9.79 -1.87 0.01
C THR A 89 11.15 -2.09 0.66
N CYS A 90 11.19 -2.10 1.99
CA CYS A 90 12.34 -2.42 2.81
C CYS A 90 12.03 -3.60 3.72
N LEU A 91 12.93 -4.58 3.79
CA LEU A 91 12.78 -5.80 4.59
C LEU A 91 13.62 -5.79 5.87
N SER A 92 14.49 -4.78 6.04
CA SER A 92 15.45 -4.70 7.16
C SER A 92 15.54 -3.28 7.71
N LEU A 93 15.70 -3.17 9.01
CA LEU A 93 15.96 -1.89 9.69
C LEU A 93 17.31 -1.30 9.31
N ASP A 94 18.30 -2.12 8.97
CA ASP A 94 19.66 -1.67 8.66
C ASP A 94 19.70 -0.77 7.43
N ASN A 95 18.91 -1.09 6.41
CA ASN A 95 18.88 -0.37 5.15
C ASN A 95 17.89 0.80 5.14
N LEU A 96 17.04 0.92 6.17
CA LEU A 96 15.92 1.86 6.18
C LEU A 96 16.37 3.31 6.06
N ARG A 97 17.47 3.68 6.74
CA ARG A 97 18.01 5.04 6.71
C ARG A 97 18.47 5.46 5.31
N GLU A 98 19.13 4.57 4.59
CA GLU A 98 19.60 4.84 3.23
C GLU A 98 18.44 4.89 2.23
N MET A 99 17.48 3.99 2.36
CA MET A 99 16.29 3.99 1.52
C MET A 99 15.47 5.26 1.67
N LYS A 100 15.28 5.76 2.89
CA LYS A 100 14.57 7.03 3.14
C LYS A 100 15.20 8.25 2.45
N LYS A 101 16.52 8.23 2.17
CA LYS A 101 17.19 9.32 1.44
C LYS A 101 16.90 9.29 -0.06
N LYS A 102 16.62 8.10 -0.60
CA LYS A 102 16.45 7.86 -2.04
C LYS A 102 15.00 7.87 -2.49
N CYS A 103 14.04 7.91 -1.55
CA CYS A 103 12.62 7.77 -1.81
C CYS A 103 11.80 8.83 -1.08
N ASP A 104 10.60 9.10 -1.57
CA ASP A 104 9.63 9.95 -0.90
C ASP A 104 9.13 9.29 0.38
N TYR A 105 8.88 7.98 0.34
CA TYR A 105 8.53 7.15 1.48
C TYR A 105 8.92 5.69 1.25
N VAL A 106 8.94 4.91 2.31
CA VAL A 106 9.38 3.51 2.32
C VAL A 106 8.31 2.66 3.02
N PHE A 107 8.01 1.49 2.47
CA PHE A 107 7.27 0.46 3.18
C PHE A 107 8.26 -0.40 3.97
N LEU A 108 8.09 -0.51 5.28
CA LEU A 108 8.76 -1.51 6.09
C LEU A 108 7.84 -2.75 6.11
N LYS A 109 8.29 -3.83 5.44
CA LYS A 109 7.43 -5.00 5.17
C LYS A 109 7.52 -6.05 6.26
N ASN A 110 6.38 -6.69 6.48
CA ASN A 110 6.08 -7.73 7.46
C ASN A 110 6.26 -7.24 8.90
N ILE A 111 5.53 -6.15 9.21
CA ILE A 111 5.46 -5.63 10.60
C ILE A 111 4.72 -6.64 11.49
N PHE A 112 3.67 -7.27 10.98
CA PHE A 112 2.93 -8.36 11.59
C PHE A 112 2.85 -9.56 10.65
N ASP A 113 2.38 -10.70 11.15
CA ASP A 113 2.10 -11.90 10.33
C ASP A 113 1.13 -11.56 9.20
N CYS A 114 1.44 -11.98 7.98
CA CYS A 114 0.61 -11.67 6.81
C CYS A 114 -0.77 -12.33 6.93
N ILE A 115 -1.82 -11.56 6.62
CA ILE A 115 -3.21 -12.06 6.65
C ILE A 115 -3.52 -12.92 5.43
N GLU A 116 -2.96 -12.55 4.28
CA GLU A 116 -3.18 -13.25 3.00
C GLU A 116 -2.36 -14.54 2.88
N PHE A 117 -1.10 -14.49 3.31
CA PHE A 117 -0.13 -15.59 3.17
C PHE A 117 0.33 -16.01 4.57
N LYS A 118 -0.24 -17.07 5.09
CA LYS A 118 0.00 -17.53 6.48
C LYS A 118 1.45 -17.94 6.76
N GLU A 119 2.20 -18.28 5.72
CA GLU A 119 3.63 -18.59 5.76
C GLU A 119 4.51 -17.35 5.93
N GLU A 120 4.04 -16.17 5.51
CA GLU A 120 4.76 -14.91 5.69
C GLU A 120 4.59 -14.40 7.12
N LYS A 121 5.65 -14.54 7.93
CA LYS A 121 5.68 -14.11 9.33
C LYS A 121 6.23 -12.70 9.48
N ALA A 122 5.98 -12.10 10.64
CA ALA A 122 6.57 -10.83 11.02
C ALA A 122 8.11 -10.92 10.98
N ASN A 123 8.74 -9.91 10.38
CA ASN A 123 10.21 -9.82 10.30
C ASN A 123 10.81 -9.20 11.55
N PHE A 124 9.99 -8.58 12.39
CA PHE A 124 10.44 -7.78 13.53
C PHE A 124 9.61 -8.10 14.76
N THR A 125 10.26 -8.08 15.91
CA THR A 125 9.56 -8.05 17.20
C THR A 125 9.10 -6.63 17.50
N ILE A 126 8.08 -6.49 18.33
CA ILE A 126 7.60 -5.17 18.79
C ILE A 126 8.71 -4.37 19.52
N GLU A 127 9.59 -5.05 20.23
CA GLU A 127 10.70 -4.39 20.94
C GLU A 127 11.77 -3.84 19.97
N GLU A 128 12.05 -4.55 18.90
CA GLU A 128 12.94 -4.04 17.83
C GLU A 128 12.33 -2.82 17.17
N LEU A 129 11.03 -2.84 16.86
CA LEU A 129 10.33 -1.71 16.26
C LEU A 129 10.30 -0.50 17.22
N LYS A 130 10.07 -0.70 18.53
CA LYS A 130 10.15 0.37 19.53
C LYS A 130 11.56 0.97 19.61
N THR A 131 12.58 0.13 19.53
CA THR A 131 13.97 0.57 19.54
C THR A 131 14.29 1.40 18.30
N ALA A 132 13.85 0.93 17.12
CA ALA A 132 13.99 1.64 15.86
C ALA A 132 13.25 2.98 15.85
N ALA A 133 12.06 3.02 16.43
CA ALA A 133 11.28 4.26 16.57
C ALA A 133 12.01 5.27 17.47
N LYS A 134 12.50 4.85 18.64
CA LYS A 134 13.30 5.70 19.55
C LYS A 134 14.59 6.22 18.89
N ALA A 135 15.19 5.43 18.01
CA ALA A 135 16.39 5.82 17.26
C ALA A 135 16.08 6.72 16.05
N GLY A 136 14.81 7.10 15.81
CA GLY A 136 14.37 7.91 14.68
C GLY A 136 14.47 7.21 13.31
N LEU A 137 14.57 5.89 13.30
CA LEU A 137 14.52 5.11 12.05
C LEU A 137 13.10 5.05 11.49
N ILE A 138 12.11 4.83 12.36
CA ILE A 138 10.68 4.91 12.04
C ILE A 138 10.23 6.37 12.21
N ASP A 139 9.68 6.94 11.16
CA ASP A 139 9.20 8.32 11.11
C ASP A 139 8.10 8.49 10.06
N LYS A 140 7.71 9.74 9.75
CA LYS A 140 6.65 10.07 8.79
C LYS A 140 6.90 9.56 7.35
N LYS A 141 8.12 9.15 7.02
CA LYS A 141 8.46 8.57 5.71
C LYS A 141 8.38 7.04 5.70
N VAL A 142 8.13 6.40 6.82
CA VAL A 142 8.08 4.93 6.92
C VAL A 142 6.66 4.49 7.15
N TYR A 143 6.14 3.66 6.26
CA TYR A 143 4.79 3.10 6.32
C TYR A 143 4.85 1.63 6.70
N ALA A 144 3.99 1.23 7.62
CA ALA A 144 3.89 -0.16 8.06
C ALA A 144 3.15 -1.01 7.02
N LEU A 145 3.78 -2.08 6.52
CA LEU A 145 3.19 -3.05 5.60
C LEU A 145 3.27 -4.46 6.20
N GLY A 146 2.21 -5.23 6.05
CA GLY A 146 2.11 -6.63 6.48
C GLY A 146 1.27 -6.82 7.72
N GLY A 147 0.20 -7.60 7.57
CA GLY A 147 -0.68 -8.02 8.63
C GLY A 147 -1.51 -6.93 9.30
N ILE A 148 -1.61 -5.75 8.72
CA ILE A 148 -2.36 -4.63 9.32
C ILE A 148 -3.88 -4.87 9.26
N ASP A 149 -4.53 -4.78 10.42
CA ASP A 149 -5.98 -4.86 10.58
C ASP A 149 -6.46 -3.99 11.78
N MET A 150 -7.74 -4.12 12.14
CA MET A 150 -8.34 -3.35 13.24
C MET A 150 -7.73 -3.64 14.61
N ASP A 151 -7.16 -4.83 14.81
CA ASP A 151 -6.64 -5.26 16.12
C ASP A 151 -5.25 -4.68 16.39
N ASN A 152 -4.48 -4.41 15.33
CA ASN A 152 -3.07 -4.01 15.46
C ASN A 152 -2.73 -2.63 14.83
N ILE A 153 -3.63 -2.01 14.08
CA ILE A 153 -3.38 -0.73 13.40
C ILE A 153 -2.91 0.38 14.38
N ARG A 154 -3.43 0.38 15.60
CA ARG A 154 -3.03 1.34 16.64
C ARG A 154 -1.60 1.13 17.12
N ILE A 155 -1.12 -0.12 17.12
CA ILE A 155 0.29 -0.42 17.46
C ILE A 155 1.21 0.26 16.45
N ALA A 156 0.88 0.19 15.15
CA ALA A 156 1.66 0.88 14.11
C ALA A 156 1.65 2.41 14.29
N LYS A 157 0.50 3.00 14.64
CA LYS A 157 0.39 4.42 14.97
C LYS A 157 1.29 4.79 16.16
N ASP A 158 1.21 4.05 17.27
CA ASP A 158 1.95 4.32 18.50
C ASP A 158 3.47 4.16 18.32
N LEU A 159 3.90 3.32 17.36
CA LEU A 159 5.30 3.19 16.96
C LEU A 159 5.81 4.37 16.11
N GLY A 160 4.94 5.30 15.70
CA GLY A 160 5.33 6.51 14.98
C GLY A 160 5.51 6.32 13.48
N PHE A 161 4.95 5.27 12.89
CA PHE A 161 4.87 5.14 11.43
C PHE A 161 4.11 6.32 10.82
N GLY A 162 4.55 6.77 9.65
CA GLY A 162 3.90 7.84 8.90
C GLY A 162 2.56 7.45 8.28
N GLY A 163 2.25 6.15 8.27
CA GLY A 163 1.01 5.58 7.79
C GLY A 163 1.06 4.06 7.77
N VAL A 164 -0.03 3.46 7.31
CA VAL A 164 -0.17 2.01 7.18
C VAL A 164 -0.60 1.63 5.77
N VAL A 165 -0.17 0.46 5.33
CA VAL A 165 -0.59 -0.14 4.05
C VAL A 165 -1.51 -1.31 4.36
N ILE A 166 -2.78 -1.15 3.99
CA ILE A 166 -3.81 -2.17 4.24
C ILE A 166 -4.06 -2.94 2.94
N CYS A 167 -4.01 -4.27 3.01
CA CYS A 167 -4.36 -5.19 1.94
C CYS A 167 -5.30 -6.26 2.48
N GLY A 168 -4.81 -7.39 2.97
CA GLY A 168 -5.63 -8.47 3.51
C GLY A 168 -6.59 -8.04 4.61
N GLY A 169 -6.21 -7.08 5.45
CA GLY A 169 -7.09 -6.52 6.49
C GLY A 169 -8.35 -5.84 5.96
N LEU A 170 -8.37 -5.43 4.70
CA LEU A 170 -9.56 -4.93 4.01
C LEU A 170 -10.19 -6.05 3.15
N TRP A 171 -9.42 -6.62 2.22
CA TRP A 171 -9.95 -7.45 1.16
C TRP A 171 -10.37 -8.86 1.60
N ASN A 172 -9.68 -9.46 2.58
CA ASN A 172 -9.98 -10.83 3.01
C ASN A 172 -11.18 -10.93 3.95
N LYS A 173 -11.75 -9.81 4.38
CA LYS A 173 -12.96 -9.81 5.22
C LYS A 173 -14.25 -9.93 4.41
N PHE A 174 -14.18 -9.78 3.08
CA PHE A 174 -15.33 -9.75 2.19
C PHE A 174 -15.17 -10.77 1.08
N ASP A 175 -16.23 -11.49 0.78
CA ASP A 175 -16.29 -12.35 -0.39
C ASP A 175 -16.60 -11.52 -1.63
N ILE A 176 -15.57 -11.10 -2.33
CA ILE A 176 -15.67 -10.29 -3.56
C ILE A 176 -16.22 -11.08 -4.76
N HIS A 177 -16.48 -12.38 -4.62
CA HIS A 177 -17.03 -13.24 -5.66
C HIS A 177 -18.54 -13.49 -5.49
N ASN A 178 -19.09 -13.15 -4.35
CA ASN A 178 -20.53 -13.20 -4.05
C ASN A 178 -21.15 -11.79 -4.11
N GLU A 179 -22.46 -11.67 -3.99
CA GLU A 179 -23.17 -10.39 -4.04
C GLU A 179 -22.49 -9.35 -3.15
N MET A 180 -21.84 -8.39 -3.80
CA MET A 180 -20.97 -7.44 -3.10
C MET A 180 -21.78 -6.42 -2.35
N ASN A 181 -21.66 -6.45 -1.03
CA ASN A 181 -22.13 -5.36 -0.20
C ASN A 181 -21.04 -4.30 -0.09
N TYR A 182 -20.96 -3.39 -1.08
CA TYR A 182 -20.01 -2.28 -1.07
C TYR A 182 -20.04 -1.47 0.22
N SER A 183 -21.20 -1.30 0.83
CA SER A 183 -21.35 -0.52 2.05
C SER A 183 -20.56 -1.11 3.22
N GLU A 184 -20.40 -2.43 3.28
CA GLU A 184 -19.61 -3.10 4.33
C GLU A 184 -18.11 -2.85 4.16
N ILE A 185 -17.60 -2.93 2.91
CA ILE A 185 -16.19 -2.62 2.61
C ILE A 185 -15.89 -1.17 2.96
N ILE A 186 -16.73 -0.25 2.52
CA ILE A 186 -16.56 1.19 2.78
C ILE A 186 -16.63 1.48 4.29
N SER A 187 -17.64 0.93 4.98
CA SER A 187 -17.77 1.11 6.44
C SER A 187 -16.55 0.54 7.20
N HIS A 188 -15.97 -0.57 6.71
CA HIS A 188 -14.77 -1.13 7.32
C HIS A 188 -13.53 -0.25 7.05
N PHE A 189 -13.40 0.26 5.83
CA PHE A 189 -12.34 1.22 5.50
C PHE A 189 -12.41 2.49 6.36
N GLU A 190 -13.60 3.07 6.55
CA GLU A 190 -13.79 4.21 7.44
C GLU A 190 -13.32 3.94 8.87
N LYS A 191 -13.62 2.74 9.40
CA LYS A 191 -13.18 2.34 10.75
C LYS A 191 -11.65 2.25 10.83
N LEU A 192 -11.02 1.65 9.82
CA LEU A 192 -9.55 1.57 9.74
C LEU A 192 -8.93 2.97 9.66
N ARG A 193 -9.48 3.85 8.83
CA ARG A 193 -9.02 5.24 8.71
C ARG A 193 -9.13 5.98 10.05
N LYS A 194 -10.28 5.94 10.70
CA LYS A 194 -10.50 6.56 12.02
C LYS A 194 -9.59 6.00 13.12
N ALA A 195 -9.09 4.79 12.98
CA ALA A 195 -8.19 4.18 13.96
C ALA A 195 -6.75 4.69 13.81
N ILE A 196 -6.35 5.15 12.62
CA ILE A 196 -5.01 5.69 12.34
C ILE A 196 -4.95 7.23 12.46
N ASP A 197 -6.07 7.94 12.26
CA ASP A 197 -6.18 9.39 12.46
C ASP A 197 -6.11 9.74 13.97
#